data_73950ba3b3f28de9caad87e713e58e1a
#
_entry.id   73950ba3b3f28de9caad87e713e58e1a
#
_cell.length_a   1.000
_cell.length_b   1.000
_cell.length_c   1.000
_cell.angle_alpha   90.00
_cell.angle_beta   90.00
_cell.angle_gamma   90.00
#
_symmetry.space_group_name_H-M   'P 1'
#
loop_
_entity.id
_entity.type
_entity.pdbx_description
1 polymer ?
#
loop_
_entity_poly.entity_id
_entity_poly.type
_entity_poly.pdbx_seq_one_letter_code
_entity_poly.pdbx_strand_id
1 'polypeptide(L)'
;MRKPRILVTAASGRTASTAVLDLLRRGFPVRALVRRHDERAEALRSAGAEIVVGNLFDYRDLERALIDVQRAYHCPPFAPNLLHGMMLFAIAAEQAKLEVVAWMSGWNPHPIHSSALTREHWMANQIVRWMPSVDAIHVNPGLFAYVYFLGLPAIVHFGMFMAPFGEGLNAPPSNEDIGRVAAAVLANPEGRIGKTFRPTGPALISPHDVAAAMGKALGRPVRYVPSSLKQFSKAATATGVSLFDLTSIRHYVQELAGGTYAVGAPTDHVEMLTGRPAEDIETIARRYIKHPELIAPGIRAGTKLGAFLFLARMLFTRAPNFDRWEREHLLPSLNRPLLAHENTAWLAHAQAQRLYLLDDSAPAPSDSGKRVPQGALHPIS
;
A
#
# COMPACT_ATOMS: atom_id res chain seq x y z
N MET A 1 30.87 7.01 -12.59
CA MET A 1 29.63 7.03 -13.43
C MET A 1 28.58 7.89 -12.75
N ARG A 2 27.77 8.61 -13.53
CA ARG A 2 26.63 9.37 -13.00
C ARG A 2 25.54 8.39 -12.57
N LYS A 3 24.98 8.57 -11.35
CA LYS A 3 23.89 7.72 -10.87
C LYS A 3 22.65 7.91 -11.73
N PRO A 4 21.84 6.84 -11.98
CA PRO A 4 20.62 6.92 -12.75
C PRO A 4 19.60 7.87 -12.08
N ARG A 5 18.85 8.62 -12.90
CA ARG A 5 17.74 9.42 -12.42
C ARG A 5 16.55 8.52 -12.14
N ILE A 6 15.91 8.73 -11.01
CA ILE A 6 14.79 7.92 -10.54
C ILE A 6 13.53 8.78 -10.46
N LEU A 7 12.48 8.36 -11.18
CA LEU A 7 11.14 8.93 -11.02
C LEU A 7 10.42 8.26 -9.85
N VAL A 8 9.77 9.06 -9.01
CA VAL A 8 8.83 8.56 -8.01
C VAL A 8 7.45 9.14 -8.30
N THR A 9 6.46 8.28 -8.54
CA THR A 9 5.07 8.70 -8.80
C THR A 9 4.30 8.93 -7.50
N ALA A 10 3.27 9.78 -7.53
CA ALA A 10 2.51 10.20 -6.35
C ALA A 10 3.42 10.61 -5.18
N ALA A 11 4.51 11.30 -5.48
CA ALA A 11 5.66 11.50 -4.63
C ALA A 11 5.36 12.22 -3.30
N SER A 12 4.32 13.05 -3.23
CA SER A 12 3.85 13.69 -1.98
C SER A 12 3.03 12.76 -1.06
N GLY A 13 2.80 11.49 -1.46
CA GLY A 13 2.13 10.48 -0.65
C GLY A 13 3.03 9.96 0.48
N ARG A 14 2.42 9.40 1.54
CA ARG A 14 3.14 8.93 2.75
C ARG A 14 4.28 7.97 2.45
N THR A 15 4.04 6.96 1.62
CA THR A 15 5.05 5.94 1.26
C THR A 15 6.07 6.49 0.27
N ALA A 16 5.58 7.17 -0.77
CA ALA A 16 6.42 7.66 -1.86
C ALA A 16 7.37 8.78 -1.42
N SER A 17 6.95 9.67 -0.52
CA SER A 17 7.82 10.73 0.01
C SER A 17 9.04 10.17 0.75
N THR A 18 8.86 9.09 1.50
CA THR A 18 9.98 8.41 2.15
C THR A 18 10.95 7.81 1.13
N ALA A 19 10.45 7.23 0.04
CA ALA A 19 11.31 6.72 -1.03
C ALA A 19 12.11 7.86 -1.69
N VAL A 20 11.48 9.02 -1.97
CA VAL A 20 12.19 10.21 -2.48
C VAL A 20 13.32 10.61 -1.55
N LEU A 21 13.03 10.81 -0.26
CA LEU A 21 14.01 11.24 0.71
C LEU A 21 15.15 10.23 0.91
N ASP A 22 14.86 8.94 0.87
CA ASP A 22 15.87 7.88 1.01
C ASP A 22 16.80 7.82 -0.22
N LEU A 23 16.25 7.93 -1.43
CA LEU A 23 17.00 7.99 -2.67
C LEU A 23 17.91 9.22 -2.74
N LEU A 24 17.41 10.40 -2.32
CA LEU A 24 18.22 11.61 -2.24
C LEU A 24 19.38 11.46 -1.26
N ARG A 25 19.12 10.89 -0.07
CA ARG A 25 20.19 10.59 0.91
C ARG A 25 21.25 9.63 0.38
N ARG A 26 20.87 8.72 -0.49
CA ARG A 26 21.78 7.82 -1.21
C ARG A 26 22.47 8.51 -2.39
N GLY A 27 22.20 9.79 -2.65
CA GLY A 27 22.80 10.61 -3.70
C GLY A 27 22.30 10.32 -5.11
N PHE A 28 21.10 9.78 -5.28
CA PHE A 28 20.46 9.64 -6.59
C PHE A 28 19.76 10.94 -6.99
N PRO A 29 19.82 11.36 -8.27
CA PRO A 29 18.95 12.41 -8.78
C PRO A 29 17.51 11.88 -8.82
N VAL A 30 16.59 12.55 -8.12
CA VAL A 30 15.20 12.12 -7.98
C VAL A 30 14.27 13.14 -8.63
N ARG A 31 13.40 12.66 -9.49
CA ARG A 31 12.24 13.41 -10.01
C ARG A 31 10.99 12.94 -9.27
N ALA A 32 10.27 13.87 -8.67
CA ALA A 32 9.07 13.65 -7.91
C ALA A 32 7.83 14.09 -8.69
N LEU A 33 7.04 13.15 -9.21
CA LEU A 33 5.77 13.45 -9.87
C LEU A 33 4.68 13.64 -8.83
N VAL A 34 4.14 14.84 -8.74
CA VAL A 34 3.09 15.25 -7.80
C VAL A 34 1.86 15.76 -8.54
N ARG A 35 0.67 15.59 -7.96
CA ARG A 35 -0.57 16.07 -8.57
C ARG A 35 -0.69 17.60 -8.55
N ARG A 36 -0.11 18.24 -7.54
CA ARG A 36 -0.13 19.70 -7.35
C ARG A 36 1.08 20.14 -6.54
N HIS A 37 1.46 21.40 -6.70
CA HIS A 37 2.51 22.02 -5.91
C HIS A 37 1.91 22.51 -4.58
N ASP A 38 2.04 21.71 -3.51
CA ASP A 38 1.62 22.03 -2.16
C ASP A 38 2.84 22.01 -1.21
N GLU A 39 2.62 22.26 0.09
CA GLU A 39 3.69 22.28 1.10
C GLU A 39 4.49 20.99 1.14
N ARG A 40 3.87 19.83 0.87
CA ARG A 40 4.54 18.52 0.83
C ARG A 40 5.47 18.43 -0.38
N ALA A 41 5.02 18.92 -1.53
CA ALA A 41 5.87 18.99 -2.74
C ALA A 41 7.04 19.96 -2.51
N GLU A 42 6.80 21.10 -1.85
CA GLU A 42 7.82 22.06 -1.50
C GLU A 42 8.87 21.48 -0.53
N ALA A 43 8.46 20.68 0.44
CA ALA A 43 9.38 19.98 1.32
C ALA A 43 10.29 19.01 0.56
N LEU A 44 9.77 18.30 -0.46
CA LEU A 44 10.59 17.43 -1.31
C LEU A 44 11.54 18.24 -2.20
N ARG A 45 11.09 19.38 -2.73
CA ARG A 45 11.96 20.30 -3.49
C ARG A 45 13.11 20.81 -2.65
N SER A 46 12.80 21.26 -1.44
CA SER A 46 13.80 21.74 -0.49
C SER A 46 14.81 20.65 -0.07
N ALA A 47 14.41 19.37 -0.10
CA ALA A 47 15.30 18.23 0.11
C ALA A 47 16.16 17.88 -1.11
N GLY A 48 15.94 18.53 -2.27
CA GLY A 48 16.73 18.35 -3.48
C GLY A 48 16.04 17.56 -4.61
N ALA A 49 14.75 17.25 -4.50
CA ALA A 49 14.02 16.59 -5.60
C ALA A 49 13.63 17.59 -6.70
N GLU A 50 13.71 17.14 -7.94
CA GLU A 50 13.10 17.82 -9.08
C GLU A 50 11.58 17.60 -9.03
N ILE A 51 10.78 18.64 -8.89
CA ILE A 51 9.32 18.53 -8.83
C ILE A 51 8.72 18.68 -10.24
N VAL A 52 7.92 17.68 -10.63
CA VAL A 52 7.10 17.71 -11.83
C VAL A 52 5.64 17.61 -11.40
N VAL A 53 4.82 18.59 -11.81
CA VAL A 53 3.38 18.56 -11.60
C VAL A 53 2.73 17.87 -12.78
N GLY A 54 1.90 16.85 -12.52
CA GLY A 54 1.22 16.09 -13.54
C GLY A 54 0.18 15.12 -12.98
N ASN A 55 -0.66 14.64 -13.88
CA ASN A 55 -1.72 13.70 -13.62
C ASN A 55 -1.30 12.28 -14.07
N LEU A 56 -1.33 11.31 -13.18
CA LEU A 56 -1.03 9.90 -13.50
C LEU A 56 -2.01 9.27 -14.51
N PHE A 57 -3.14 9.90 -14.74
CA PHE A 57 -4.15 9.49 -15.72
C PHE A 57 -4.06 10.25 -17.05
N ASP A 58 -3.04 11.09 -17.24
CA ASP A 58 -2.73 11.75 -18.51
C ASP A 58 -1.39 11.24 -19.04
N TYR A 59 -1.45 10.56 -20.17
CA TYR A 59 -0.26 9.97 -20.81
C TYR A 59 0.83 11.00 -21.08
N ARG A 60 0.45 12.23 -21.53
CA ARG A 60 1.40 13.32 -21.84
C ARG A 60 2.20 13.77 -20.61
N ASP A 61 1.56 13.73 -19.43
CA ASP A 61 2.22 14.07 -18.18
C ASP A 61 3.21 12.99 -17.76
N LEU A 62 2.87 11.71 -17.98
CA LEU A 62 3.77 10.60 -17.74
C LEU A 62 4.97 10.62 -18.68
N GLU A 63 4.72 10.83 -20.00
CA GLU A 63 5.76 10.95 -21.01
C GLU A 63 6.75 12.07 -20.65
N ARG A 64 6.25 13.25 -20.32
CA ARG A 64 7.08 14.38 -19.86
C ARG A 64 7.86 14.05 -18.57
N ALA A 65 7.24 13.39 -17.62
CA ALA A 65 7.88 13.03 -16.37
C ALA A 65 9.00 11.98 -16.53
N LEU A 66 8.94 11.16 -17.57
CA LEU A 66 9.90 10.10 -17.86
C LEU A 66 11.08 10.52 -18.74
N ILE A 67 11.13 11.76 -19.25
CA ILE A 67 12.27 12.25 -20.03
C ILE A 67 13.56 12.13 -19.21
N ASP A 68 14.58 11.47 -19.77
CA ASP A 68 15.90 11.23 -19.13
C ASP A 68 15.84 10.49 -17.79
N VAL A 69 14.82 9.69 -17.56
CA VAL A 69 14.67 8.80 -16.39
C VAL A 69 15.14 7.40 -16.76
N GLN A 70 15.89 6.74 -15.88
CA GLN A 70 16.35 5.37 -16.06
C GLN A 70 15.57 4.36 -15.19
N ARG A 71 15.13 4.78 -14.01
CA ARG A 71 14.43 3.90 -13.06
C ARG A 71 13.21 4.60 -12.49
N ALA A 72 12.21 3.85 -12.05
CA ALA A 72 11.05 4.45 -11.42
C ALA A 72 10.50 3.64 -10.24
N TYR A 73 9.95 4.34 -9.26
CA TYR A 73 9.03 3.79 -8.27
C TYR A 73 7.60 4.17 -8.67
N HIS A 74 6.84 3.18 -9.12
CA HIS A 74 5.43 3.38 -9.39
C HIS A 74 4.60 3.02 -8.16
N CYS A 75 4.10 4.05 -7.49
CA CYS A 75 3.23 3.96 -6.31
C CYS A 75 1.87 4.57 -6.66
N PRO A 76 0.93 3.79 -7.24
CA PRO A 76 -0.36 4.34 -7.67
C PRO A 76 -1.17 4.82 -6.47
N PRO A 77 -1.97 5.89 -6.62
CA PRO A 77 -2.88 6.30 -5.59
C PRO A 77 -3.99 5.25 -5.43
N PHE A 78 -4.50 5.11 -4.20
CA PHE A 78 -5.72 4.36 -3.95
C PHE A 78 -6.91 5.17 -4.49
N ALA A 79 -7.35 4.85 -5.70
CA ALA A 79 -8.34 5.63 -6.44
C ALA A 79 -9.15 4.76 -7.42
N PRO A 80 -10.36 5.18 -7.80
CA PRO A 80 -11.04 4.62 -8.96
C PRO A 80 -10.13 4.68 -10.20
N ASN A 81 -10.30 3.74 -11.13
CA ASN A 81 -9.47 3.63 -12.33
C ASN A 81 -7.99 3.31 -12.08
N LEU A 82 -7.68 2.63 -10.97
CA LEU A 82 -6.33 2.21 -10.63
C LEU A 82 -5.65 1.50 -11.82
N LEU A 83 -6.30 0.49 -12.40
CA LEU A 83 -5.76 -0.29 -13.51
C LEU A 83 -5.45 0.59 -14.72
N HIS A 84 -6.34 1.56 -15.05
CA HIS A 84 -6.08 2.50 -16.15
C HIS A 84 -4.78 3.29 -15.94
N GLY A 85 -4.59 3.85 -14.74
CA GLY A 85 -3.36 4.59 -14.41
C GLY A 85 -2.11 3.71 -14.44
N MET A 86 -2.22 2.47 -13.94
CA MET A 86 -1.13 1.50 -13.97
C MET A 86 -0.76 1.10 -15.39
N MET A 87 -1.74 0.89 -16.27
CA MET A 87 -1.51 0.60 -17.70
C MET A 87 -0.85 1.76 -18.43
N LEU A 88 -1.33 2.99 -18.23
CA LEU A 88 -0.72 4.18 -18.83
C LEU A 88 0.75 4.31 -18.41
N PHE A 89 1.04 4.08 -17.13
CA PHE A 89 2.42 4.11 -16.65
C PHE A 89 3.27 3.01 -17.27
N ALA A 90 2.76 1.78 -17.38
CA ALA A 90 3.49 0.67 -18.00
C ALA A 90 3.84 0.97 -19.46
N ILE A 91 2.88 1.51 -20.24
CA ILE A 91 3.11 1.92 -21.64
C ILE A 91 4.17 3.03 -21.70
N ALA A 92 4.06 4.05 -20.87
CA ALA A 92 5.02 5.16 -20.85
C ALA A 92 6.43 4.69 -20.43
N ALA A 93 6.53 3.77 -19.47
CA ALA A 93 7.79 3.19 -19.02
C ALA A 93 8.48 2.38 -20.14
N GLU A 94 7.72 1.58 -20.91
CA GLU A 94 8.24 0.85 -22.07
C GLU A 94 8.74 1.79 -23.17
N GLN A 95 7.98 2.84 -23.49
CA GLN A 95 8.39 3.81 -24.50
C GLN A 95 9.61 4.63 -24.07
N ALA A 96 9.71 4.96 -22.78
CA ALA A 96 10.88 5.61 -22.20
C ALA A 96 12.09 4.65 -22.05
N LYS A 97 11.90 3.34 -22.26
CA LYS A 97 12.92 2.29 -22.11
C LYS A 97 13.60 2.34 -20.74
N LEU A 98 12.77 2.37 -19.67
CA LEU A 98 13.33 2.31 -18.32
C LEU A 98 14.13 1.02 -18.12
N GLU A 99 15.18 1.09 -17.31
CA GLU A 99 15.95 -0.10 -16.91
C GLU A 99 15.10 -1.00 -16.00
N VAL A 100 14.50 -0.38 -14.96
CA VAL A 100 13.73 -1.11 -13.94
C VAL A 100 12.67 -0.25 -13.29
N VAL A 101 11.55 -0.88 -12.95
CA VAL A 101 10.47 -0.28 -12.15
C VAL A 101 10.31 -1.05 -10.83
N ALA A 102 10.39 -0.35 -9.70
CA ALA A 102 9.83 -0.85 -8.46
C ALA A 102 8.30 -0.64 -8.52
N TRP A 103 7.56 -1.73 -8.48
CA TRP A 103 6.13 -1.76 -8.73
C TRP A 103 5.38 -2.01 -7.43
N MET A 104 4.63 -1.00 -6.97
CA MET A 104 3.79 -1.14 -5.79
C MET A 104 2.55 -1.97 -6.11
N SER A 105 2.33 -3.01 -5.34
CA SER A 105 1.15 -3.87 -5.42
C SER A 105 0.60 -4.16 -4.01
N GLY A 106 -0.23 -5.16 -3.86
CA GLY A 106 -0.80 -5.59 -2.57
C GLY A 106 -0.26 -6.93 -2.10
N TRP A 107 -0.74 -7.35 -0.92
CA TRP A 107 -0.37 -8.61 -0.28
C TRP A 107 -0.99 -9.83 -0.98
N ASN A 108 -2.24 -9.71 -1.38
CA ASN A 108 -3.13 -10.81 -1.76
C ASN A 108 -3.79 -10.67 -3.14
N PRO A 109 -3.15 -10.07 -4.18
CA PRO A 109 -3.80 -9.95 -5.48
C PRO A 109 -3.99 -11.33 -6.12
N HIS A 110 -5.22 -11.63 -6.52
CA HIS A 110 -5.57 -12.81 -7.30
C HIS A 110 -6.80 -12.55 -8.18
N PRO A 111 -7.02 -13.34 -9.26
CA PRO A 111 -7.99 -12.99 -10.31
C PRO A 111 -9.45 -13.05 -9.88
N ILE A 112 -9.78 -13.83 -8.87
CA ILE A 112 -11.17 -14.05 -8.40
C ILE A 112 -11.43 -13.42 -7.03
N HIS A 113 -10.57 -12.46 -6.59
CA HIS A 113 -10.76 -11.78 -5.31
C HIS A 113 -12.09 -11.02 -5.25
N SER A 114 -12.73 -10.98 -4.08
CA SER A 114 -13.98 -10.26 -3.86
C SER A 114 -13.85 -8.76 -4.14
N SER A 115 -12.73 -8.14 -3.76
CA SER A 115 -12.44 -6.74 -4.04
C SER A 115 -12.06 -6.52 -5.50
N ALA A 116 -12.80 -5.63 -6.20
CA ALA A 116 -12.46 -5.21 -7.55
C ALA A 116 -11.05 -4.62 -7.64
N LEU A 117 -10.69 -3.78 -6.66
CA LEU A 117 -9.36 -3.16 -6.60
C LEU A 117 -8.23 -4.19 -6.49
N THR A 118 -8.44 -5.26 -5.71
CA THR A 118 -7.44 -6.33 -5.58
C THR A 118 -7.29 -7.12 -6.87
N ARG A 119 -8.40 -7.32 -7.64
CA ARG A 119 -8.35 -7.88 -8.99
C ARG A 119 -7.59 -6.97 -9.97
N GLU A 120 -7.79 -5.65 -9.88
CA GLU A 120 -7.06 -4.68 -10.70
C GLU A 120 -5.55 -4.72 -10.42
N HIS A 121 -5.15 -4.85 -9.17
CA HIS A 121 -3.74 -5.08 -8.81
C HIS A 121 -3.20 -6.38 -9.41
N TRP A 122 -3.98 -7.45 -9.39
CA TRP A 122 -3.57 -8.69 -10.04
C TRP A 122 -3.37 -8.50 -11.56
N MET A 123 -4.32 -7.88 -12.25
CA MET A 123 -4.21 -7.60 -13.68
C MET A 123 -2.99 -6.72 -14.00
N ALA A 124 -2.78 -5.67 -13.23
CA ALA A 124 -1.62 -4.80 -13.39
C ALA A 124 -0.29 -5.54 -13.19
N ASN A 125 -0.23 -6.47 -12.23
CA ASN A 125 0.94 -7.31 -12.04
C ASN A 125 1.23 -8.21 -13.25
N GLN A 126 0.19 -8.71 -13.96
CA GLN A 126 0.40 -9.47 -15.21
C GLN A 126 0.94 -8.57 -16.32
N ILE A 127 0.40 -7.36 -16.47
CA ILE A 127 0.86 -6.39 -17.47
C ILE A 127 2.35 -6.10 -17.30
N VAL A 128 2.79 -5.84 -16.08
CA VAL A 128 4.20 -5.55 -15.78
C VAL A 128 5.11 -6.75 -16.10
N ARG A 129 4.64 -7.97 -15.89
CA ARG A 129 5.40 -9.18 -16.28
C ARG A 129 5.52 -9.37 -17.78
N TRP A 130 4.63 -8.78 -18.56
CA TRP A 130 4.62 -8.85 -20.02
C TRP A 130 5.38 -7.71 -20.70
N MET A 131 5.87 -6.74 -19.93
CA MET A 131 6.68 -5.66 -20.47
C MET A 131 7.95 -6.25 -21.11
N PRO A 132 8.21 -5.99 -22.40
CA PRO A 132 9.28 -6.69 -23.13
C PRO A 132 10.68 -6.16 -22.83
N SER A 133 10.82 -4.90 -22.44
CA SER A 133 12.13 -4.25 -22.29
C SER A 133 12.37 -3.61 -20.92
N VAL A 134 11.36 -3.54 -20.04
CA VAL A 134 11.48 -2.95 -18.72
C VAL A 134 11.43 -4.04 -17.64
N ASP A 135 12.46 -4.10 -16.83
CA ASP A 135 12.49 -5.02 -15.69
C ASP A 135 11.61 -4.51 -14.53
N ALA A 136 11.06 -5.43 -13.76
CA ALA A 136 10.22 -5.10 -12.62
C ALA A 136 10.68 -5.78 -11.33
N ILE A 137 10.54 -5.04 -10.22
CA ILE A 137 10.70 -5.55 -8.86
C ILE A 137 9.40 -5.23 -8.12
N HIS A 138 8.72 -6.23 -7.59
CA HIS A 138 7.46 -6.04 -6.91
C HIS A 138 7.67 -5.68 -5.43
N VAL A 139 6.94 -4.67 -4.95
CA VAL A 139 6.87 -4.30 -3.54
C VAL A 139 5.43 -4.51 -3.08
N ASN A 140 5.19 -5.59 -2.34
CA ASN A 140 3.85 -6.07 -1.97
C ASN A 140 3.66 -6.02 -0.45
N PRO A 141 3.43 -4.84 0.15
CA PRO A 141 3.18 -4.75 1.59
C PRO A 141 1.85 -5.39 1.98
N GLY A 142 1.77 -5.84 3.22
CA GLY A 142 0.53 -6.24 3.86
C GLY A 142 -0.36 -5.05 4.25
N LEU A 143 -1.25 -5.25 5.21
CA LEU A 143 -2.08 -4.18 5.73
C LEU A 143 -1.23 -3.17 6.50
N PHE A 144 -1.21 -1.94 6.03
CA PHE A 144 -0.36 -0.85 6.55
C PHE A 144 -0.73 -0.48 7.98
N ALA A 145 0.27 -0.15 8.78
CA ALA A 145 0.08 0.27 10.17
C ALA A 145 -0.83 1.51 10.31
N TYR A 146 -0.82 2.44 9.35
CA TYR A 146 -1.64 3.66 9.45
C TYR A 146 -3.15 3.38 9.57
N VAL A 147 -3.62 2.24 9.07
CA VAL A 147 -5.04 1.85 9.12
C VAL A 147 -5.55 1.76 10.55
N TYR A 148 -4.70 1.35 11.49
CA TYR A 148 -5.04 1.28 12.91
C TYR A 148 -5.27 2.66 13.55
N PHE A 149 -4.77 3.72 12.93
CA PHE A 149 -4.86 5.09 13.47
C PHE A 149 -5.98 5.94 12.84
N LEU A 150 -6.80 5.37 11.95
CA LEU A 150 -7.92 6.09 11.33
C LEU A 150 -8.97 6.56 12.36
N GLY A 151 -9.08 5.88 13.51
CA GLY A 151 -9.96 6.24 14.61
C GLY A 151 -9.31 7.11 15.70
N LEU A 152 -8.25 7.83 15.40
CA LEU A 152 -7.38 8.54 16.36
C LEU A 152 -8.14 9.41 17.39
N PRO A 153 -9.22 10.17 17.06
CA PRO A 153 -9.95 10.94 18.05
C PRO A 153 -10.54 10.10 19.19
N ALA A 154 -11.11 8.94 18.89
CA ALA A 154 -11.64 8.04 19.91
C ALA A 154 -10.53 7.44 20.77
N ILE A 155 -9.39 7.11 20.17
CA ILE A 155 -8.22 6.60 20.87
C ILE A 155 -7.66 7.65 21.81
N VAL A 156 -7.43 8.87 21.31
CA VAL A 156 -6.80 9.96 22.08
C VAL A 156 -7.71 10.48 23.20
N HIS A 157 -9.02 10.59 22.99
CA HIS A 157 -9.91 11.22 23.98
C HIS A 157 -10.61 10.24 24.90
N PHE A 158 -10.91 9.03 24.41
CA PHE A 158 -11.70 8.06 25.18
C PHE A 158 -10.93 6.78 25.53
N GLY A 159 -9.68 6.62 25.06
CA GLY A 159 -8.91 5.39 25.26
C GLY A 159 -9.54 4.16 24.59
N MET A 160 -10.29 4.37 23.49
CA MET A 160 -10.98 3.32 22.77
C MET A 160 -10.44 3.17 21.35
N PHE A 161 -9.87 2.02 21.07
CA PHE A 161 -9.51 1.61 19.72
C PHE A 161 -10.65 0.74 19.17
N MET A 162 -11.55 1.36 18.40
CA MET A 162 -12.72 0.70 17.83
C MET A 162 -12.47 0.31 16.38
N ALA A 163 -12.44 -1.00 16.09
CA ALA A 163 -12.24 -1.49 14.73
C ALA A 163 -12.88 -2.88 14.54
N PRO A 164 -13.26 -3.24 13.28
CA PRO A 164 -13.88 -4.53 12.97
C PRO A 164 -12.83 -5.60 12.59
N PHE A 165 -11.71 -5.65 13.28
CA PHE A 165 -10.56 -6.50 12.93
C PHE A 165 -10.62 -7.91 13.53
N GLY A 166 -11.63 -8.21 14.37
CA GLY A 166 -11.71 -9.49 15.08
C GLY A 166 -10.45 -9.73 15.91
N GLU A 167 -9.94 -10.94 15.86
CA GLU A 167 -8.68 -11.38 16.48
C GLU A 167 -7.57 -11.57 15.44
N GLY A 168 -7.73 -11.02 14.24
CA GLY A 168 -6.81 -11.20 13.12
C GLY A 168 -5.41 -10.68 13.43
N LEU A 169 -4.41 -11.50 13.10
CA LEU A 169 -3.01 -11.12 13.24
C LEU A 169 -2.48 -10.45 11.99
N ASN A 170 -1.61 -9.48 12.18
CA ASN A 170 -0.89 -8.78 11.12
C ASN A 170 0.52 -8.41 11.59
N ALA A 171 1.46 -8.32 10.68
CA ALA A 171 2.75 -7.68 10.90
C ALA A 171 2.77 -6.36 10.14
N PRO A 172 2.16 -5.28 10.67
CA PRO A 172 1.85 -4.07 9.92
C PRO A 172 3.12 -3.26 9.59
N PRO A 173 3.44 -3.08 8.30
CA PRO A 173 4.56 -2.23 7.92
C PRO A 173 4.24 -0.76 8.11
N SER A 174 5.26 0.04 8.46
CA SER A 174 5.17 1.50 8.38
C SER A 174 5.24 1.97 6.93
N ASN A 175 4.67 3.16 6.64
CA ASN A 175 4.83 3.78 5.33
C ASN A 175 6.31 4.06 5.03
N GLU A 176 7.07 4.38 6.05
CA GLU A 176 8.49 4.64 6.00
C GLU A 176 9.29 3.40 5.59
N ASP A 177 8.99 2.25 6.16
CA ASP A 177 9.66 0.99 5.79
C ASP A 177 9.37 0.59 4.34
N ILE A 178 8.12 0.72 3.91
CA ILE A 178 7.73 0.44 2.53
C ILE A 178 8.51 1.35 1.57
N GLY A 179 8.57 2.66 1.87
CA GLY A 179 9.32 3.63 1.07
C GLY A 179 10.82 3.34 1.03
N ARG A 180 11.42 2.93 2.18
CA ARG A 180 12.84 2.53 2.26
C ARG A 180 13.13 1.28 1.43
N VAL A 181 12.25 0.29 1.47
CA VAL A 181 12.37 -0.92 0.64
C VAL A 181 12.33 -0.57 -0.84
N ALA A 182 11.36 0.25 -1.28
CA ALA A 182 11.28 0.70 -2.67
C ALA A 182 12.54 1.46 -3.10
N ALA A 183 13.07 2.33 -2.26
CA ALA A 183 14.32 3.04 -2.52
C ALA A 183 15.53 2.08 -2.59
N ALA A 184 15.60 1.09 -1.72
CA ALA A 184 16.71 0.15 -1.66
C ALA A 184 16.76 -0.76 -2.90
N VAL A 185 15.62 -1.26 -3.39
CA VAL A 185 15.58 -2.09 -4.60
C VAL A 185 15.91 -1.30 -5.86
N LEU A 186 15.56 -0.02 -5.93
CA LEU A 186 15.94 0.85 -7.04
C LEU A 186 17.39 1.32 -6.99
N ALA A 187 17.93 1.50 -5.80
CA ALA A 187 19.33 1.88 -5.63
C ALA A 187 20.28 0.77 -6.11
N ASN A 188 19.92 -0.48 -5.87
CA ASN A 188 20.67 -1.67 -6.31
C ASN A 188 19.69 -2.74 -6.80
N PRO A 189 19.28 -2.73 -8.08
CA PRO A 189 18.32 -3.69 -8.62
C PRO A 189 18.92 -5.06 -8.95
N GLU A 190 20.25 -5.14 -9.05
CA GLU A 190 20.94 -6.38 -9.40
C GLU A 190 20.60 -7.51 -8.42
N GLY A 191 20.31 -8.70 -8.95
CA GLY A 191 19.88 -9.86 -8.19
C GLY A 191 18.45 -9.75 -7.58
N ARG A 192 17.73 -8.64 -7.84
CA ARG A 192 16.37 -8.38 -7.32
C ARG A 192 15.30 -8.32 -8.42
N ILE A 193 15.72 -8.22 -9.67
CA ILE A 193 14.83 -8.20 -10.83
C ILE A 193 13.94 -9.45 -10.84
N GLY A 194 12.65 -9.25 -11.11
CA GLY A 194 11.65 -10.31 -11.13
C GLY A 194 11.18 -10.79 -9.75
N LYS A 195 11.82 -10.36 -8.66
CA LYS A 195 11.48 -10.76 -7.30
C LYS A 195 10.34 -9.91 -6.70
N THR A 196 9.68 -10.49 -5.70
CA THR A 196 8.65 -9.84 -4.90
C THR A 196 9.13 -9.67 -3.48
N PHE A 197 9.18 -8.43 -3.02
CA PHE A 197 9.51 -8.09 -1.64
C PHE A 197 8.25 -7.69 -0.89
N ARG A 198 8.12 -8.21 0.33
CA ARG A 198 6.94 -8.03 1.18
C ARG A 198 7.37 -7.35 2.48
N PRO A 199 7.49 -6.01 2.51
CA PRO A 199 7.82 -5.31 3.76
C PRO A 199 6.72 -5.53 4.80
N THR A 200 7.14 -5.91 6.00
CA THR A 200 6.27 -6.10 7.17
C THR A 200 6.87 -5.41 8.39
N GLY A 201 6.07 -5.27 9.43
CA GLY A 201 6.59 -5.02 10.78
C GLY A 201 7.37 -6.24 11.31
N PRO A 202 8.04 -6.11 12.47
CA PRO A 202 8.95 -7.13 12.99
C PRO A 202 8.26 -8.35 13.58
N ALA A 203 6.97 -8.28 13.89
CA ALA A 203 6.21 -9.35 14.53
C ALA A 203 4.75 -9.37 14.13
N LEU A 204 4.14 -10.55 14.18
CA LEU A 204 2.68 -10.69 14.14
C LEU A 204 2.10 -10.16 15.45
N ILE A 205 1.16 -9.24 15.34
CA ILE A 205 0.48 -8.61 16.47
C ILE A 205 -1.04 -8.64 16.28
N SER A 206 -1.75 -8.73 17.39
CA SER A 206 -3.20 -8.67 17.47
C SER A 206 -3.68 -7.21 17.59
N PRO A 207 -4.98 -6.93 17.39
CA PRO A 207 -5.55 -5.62 17.69
C PRO A 207 -5.40 -5.20 19.17
N HIS A 208 -5.29 -6.17 20.09
CA HIS A 208 -5.02 -5.91 21.49
C HIS A 208 -3.59 -5.39 21.71
N ASP A 209 -2.61 -5.96 21.02
CA ASP A 209 -1.21 -5.51 21.08
C ASP A 209 -1.09 -4.08 20.50
N VAL A 210 -1.83 -3.81 19.42
CA VAL A 210 -1.90 -2.45 18.84
C VAL A 210 -2.49 -1.46 19.87
N ALA A 211 -3.58 -1.83 20.56
CA ALA A 211 -4.17 -1.00 21.61
C ALA A 211 -3.19 -0.77 22.77
N ALA A 212 -2.47 -1.81 23.20
CA ALA A 212 -1.43 -1.69 24.22
C ALA A 212 -0.31 -0.73 23.83
N ALA A 213 0.17 -0.82 22.58
CA ALA A 213 1.19 0.11 22.04
C ALA A 213 0.69 1.56 21.98
N MET A 214 -0.56 1.77 21.57
CA MET A 214 -1.21 3.09 21.61
C MET A 214 -1.29 3.63 23.03
N GLY A 215 -1.63 2.76 23.98
CA GLY A 215 -1.67 3.11 25.42
C GLY A 215 -0.32 3.57 25.94
N LYS A 216 0.75 2.86 25.63
CA LYS A 216 2.11 3.25 25.97
C LYS A 216 2.48 4.61 25.36
N ALA A 217 2.13 4.83 24.08
CA ALA A 217 2.41 6.09 23.39
C ALA A 217 1.65 7.28 23.98
N LEU A 218 0.43 7.06 24.52
CA LEU A 218 -0.42 8.06 25.17
C LEU A 218 -0.11 8.26 26.65
N GLY A 219 0.63 7.34 27.29
CA GLY A 219 0.85 7.33 28.73
C GLY A 219 -0.42 7.00 29.56
N ARG A 220 -1.40 6.31 28.94
CA ARG A 220 -2.64 5.87 29.59
C ARG A 220 -3.25 4.66 28.90
N PRO A 221 -4.07 3.84 29.58
CA PRO A 221 -4.67 2.67 28.96
C PRO A 221 -5.52 2.99 27.72
N VAL A 222 -5.33 2.20 26.67
CA VAL A 222 -6.21 2.12 25.50
C VAL A 222 -6.73 0.69 25.40
N ARG A 223 -8.02 0.53 25.16
CA ARG A 223 -8.65 -0.78 25.02
C ARG A 223 -9.11 -0.99 23.58
N TYR A 224 -8.84 -2.18 23.05
CA TYR A 224 -9.47 -2.61 21.82
C TYR A 224 -10.95 -2.92 22.08
N VAL A 225 -11.82 -2.36 21.24
CA VAL A 225 -13.26 -2.55 21.27
C VAL A 225 -13.69 -3.08 19.92
N PRO A 226 -13.97 -4.38 19.80
CA PRO A 226 -14.48 -4.95 18.54
C PRO A 226 -15.74 -4.22 18.10
N SER A 227 -15.77 -3.80 16.86
CA SER A 227 -16.93 -3.15 16.25
C SER A 227 -17.44 -3.95 15.05
N SER A 228 -18.73 -3.80 14.72
CA SER A 228 -19.22 -4.35 13.48
C SER A 228 -18.76 -3.52 12.27
N LEU A 229 -18.70 -4.15 11.10
CA LEU A 229 -18.42 -3.44 9.84
C LEU A 229 -19.40 -2.29 9.60
N LYS A 230 -20.67 -2.46 10.03
CA LYS A 230 -21.71 -1.43 9.96
C LYS A 230 -21.36 -0.21 10.82
N GLN A 231 -20.91 -0.42 12.05
CA GLN A 231 -20.48 0.67 12.96
C GLN A 231 -19.24 1.39 12.40
N PHE A 232 -18.26 0.63 11.97
CA PHE A 232 -17.06 1.16 11.32
C PHE A 232 -17.41 2.01 10.09
N SER A 233 -18.29 1.51 9.22
CA SER A 233 -18.72 2.23 8.01
C SER A 233 -19.42 3.54 8.32
N LYS A 234 -20.28 3.55 9.35
CA LYS A 234 -20.93 4.80 9.82
C LYS A 234 -19.90 5.82 10.32
N ALA A 235 -18.94 5.38 11.13
CA ALA A 235 -17.88 6.23 11.63
C ALA A 235 -17.03 6.81 10.48
N ALA A 236 -16.60 5.97 9.56
CA ALA A 236 -15.79 6.38 8.42
C ALA A 236 -16.56 7.32 7.47
N THR A 237 -17.84 7.05 7.20
CA THR A 237 -18.71 7.97 6.44
C THR A 237 -18.86 9.32 7.15
N ALA A 238 -19.01 9.32 8.46
CA ALA A 238 -19.09 10.55 9.24
C ALA A 238 -17.80 11.39 9.19
N THR A 239 -16.65 10.77 8.93
CA THR A 239 -15.36 11.46 8.71
C THR A 239 -15.11 11.89 7.26
N GLY A 240 -16.04 11.59 6.35
CA GLY A 240 -15.91 11.95 4.93
C GLY A 240 -15.07 10.98 4.11
N VAL A 241 -14.81 9.76 4.60
CA VAL A 241 -14.19 8.70 3.81
C VAL A 241 -15.11 8.35 2.64
N SER A 242 -14.56 8.24 1.45
CA SER A 242 -15.32 7.98 0.22
C SER A 242 -15.95 6.58 0.24
N LEU A 243 -17.05 6.40 -0.49
CA LEU A 243 -17.65 5.07 -0.64
C LEU A 243 -16.74 4.11 -1.37
N PHE A 244 -15.93 4.61 -2.31
CA PHE A 244 -14.90 3.81 -2.97
C PHE A 244 -13.89 3.23 -1.98
N ASP A 245 -13.35 4.07 -1.09
CA ASP A 245 -12.40 3.61 -0.07
C ASP A 245 -13.04 2.59 0.86
N LEU A 246 -14.27 2.87 1.32
CA LEU A 246 -14.97 2.00 2.25
C LEU A 246 -15.32 0.63 1.67
N THR A 247 -15.71 0.57 0.38
CA THR A 247 -15.98 -0.72 -0.28
C THR A 247 -14.73 -1.58 -0.37
N SER A 248 -13.58 -0.97 -0.60
CA SER A 248 -12.30 -1.69 -0.63
C SER A 248 -11.82 -2.07 0.76
N ILE A 249 -11.91 -1.16 1.73
CA ILE A 249 -11.50 -1.39 3.12
C ILE A 249 -12.31 -2.53 3.76
N ARG A 250 -13.60 -2.68 3.43
CA ARG A 250 -14.42 -3.78 3.98
C ARG A 250 -13.82 -5.16 3.70
N HIS A 251 -13.27 -5.36 2.51
CA HIS A 251 -12.64 -6.63 2.16
C HIS A 251 -11.32 -6.83 2.90
N TYR A 252 -10.52 -5.77 3.06
CA TYR A 252 -9.28 -5.84 3.84
C TYR A 252 -9.53 -6.15 5.32
N VAL A 253 -10.62 -5.62 5.87
CA VAL A 253 -11.05 -5.95 7.23
C VAL A 253 -11.41 -7.44 7.35
N GLN A 254 -12.15 -7.98 6.39
CA GLN A 254 -12.50 -9.41 6.33
C GLN A 254 -11.25 -10.28 6.17
N GLU A 255 -10.33 -9.88 5.30
CA GLU A 255 -9.05 -10.55 5.10
C GLU A 255 -8.19 -10.56 6.37
N LEU A 256 -8.17 -9.46 7.13
CA LEU A 256 -7.46 -9.39 8.40
C LEU A 256 -8.09 -10.35 9.40
N ALA A 257 -9.41 -10.29 9.58
CA ALA A 257 -10.13 -11.18 10.50
C ALA A 257 -9.99 -12.66 10.12
N GLY A 258 -9.89 -12.96 8.82
CA GLY A 258 -9.67 -14.31 8.28
C GLY A 258 -8.20 -14.78 8.31
N GLY A 259 -7.26 -13.94 8.75
CA GLY A 259 -5.85 -14.32 8.93
C GLY A 259 -4.97 -14.20 7.68
N THR A 260 -5.45 -13.63 6.57
CA THR A 260 -4.69 -13.49 5.32
C THR A 260 -3.35 -12.80 5.51
N TYR A 261 -3.30 -11.76 6.35
CA TYR A 261 -2.07 -10.99 6.57
C TYR A 261 -1.07 -11.66 7.51
N ALA A 262 -1.44 -12.77 8.13
CA ALA A 262 -0.53 -13.61 8.90
C ALA A 262 0.17 -14.66 8.03
N VAL A 263 -0.40 -14.98 6.85
CA VAL A 263 0.17 -15.99 5.95
C VAL A 263 1.47 -15.47 5.35
N GLY A 264 2.59 -16.07 5.74
CA GLY A 264 3.92 -15.69 5.29
C GLY A 264 4.43 -14.37 5.89
N ALA A 265 3.96 -13.97 7.06
CA ALA A 265 4.45 -12.85 7.84
C ALA A 265 4.88 -13.30 9.25
N PRO A 266 5.82 -12.57 9.91
CA PRO A 266 6.58 -11.44 9.40
C PRO A 266 7.65 -11.88 8.39
N THR A 267 8.17 -10.91 7.60
CA THR A 267 9.33 -11.08 6.73
C THR A 267 10.52 -10.29 7.27
N ASP A 268 11.73 -10.67 6.87
CA ASP A 268 12.97 -9.93 7.13
C ASP A 268 13.32 -8.90 6.03
N HIS A 269 12.47 -8.77 5.00
CA HIS A 269 12.75 -7.98 3.81
C HIS A 269 13.10 -6.51 4.08
N VAL A 270 12.56 -5.90 5.14
CA VAL A 270 12.91 -4.53 5.51
C VAL A 270 14.38 -4.47 5.94
N GLU A 271 14.77 -5.30 6.90
CA GLU A 271 16.13 -5.28 7.44
C GLU A 271 17.15 -5.71 6.40
N MET A 272 16.88 -6.80 5.70
CA MET A 272 17.74 -7.34 4.67
C MET A 272 18.03 -6.33 3.54
N LEU A 273 17.03 -5.58 3.08
CA LEU A 273 17.20 -4.61 1.98
C LEU A 273 17.73 -3.26 2.43
N THR A 274 17.41 -2.85 3.66
CA THR A 274 17.71 -1.50 4.13
C THR A 274 18.85 -1.45 5.14
N GLY A 275 19.28 -2.59 5.71
CA GLY A 275 20.23 -2.68 6.79
C GLY A 275 19.71 -2.13 8.13
N ARG A 276 18.38 -1.96 8.25
CA ARG A 276 17.71 -1.44 9.44
C ARG A 276 16.52 -2.33 9.78
N PRO A 277 16.30 -2.65 11.05
CA PRO A 277 15.12 -3.40 11.45
C PRO A 277 13.83 -2.67 11.06
N ALA A 278 12.78 -3.43 10.84
CA ALA A 278 11.44 -2.88 10.62
C ALA A 278 10.96 -2.13 11.87
N GLU A 279 10.20 -1.05 11.67
CA GLU A 279 9.64 -0.28 12.77
C GLU A 279 8.56 -1.09 13.50
N ASP A 280 8.62 -1.12 14.82
CA ASP A 280 7.58 -1.72 15.64
C ASP A 280 6.35 -0.81 15.76
N ILE A 281 5.22 -1.39 16.18
CA ILE A 281 3.95 -0.67 16.28
C ILE A 281 3.98 0.43 17.35
N GLU A 282 4.82 0.31 18.38
CA GLU A 282 4.95 1.35 19.42
C GLU A 282 5.66 2.60 18.85
N THR A 283 6.73 2.42 18.09
CA THR A 283 7.43 3.50 17.36
C THR A 283 6.47 4.22 16.41
N ILE A 284 5.69 3.43 15.65
CA ILE A 284 4.68 3.95 14.74
C ILE A 284 3.60 4.71 15.52
N ALA A 285 3.07 4.16 16.61
CA ALA A 285 2.04 4.79 17.43
C ALA A 285 2.50 6.14 17.99
N ARG A 286 3.74 6.23 18.48
CA ARG A 286 4.32 7.50 18.98
C ARG A 286 4.36 8.59 17.91
N ARG A 287 4.58 8.20 16.64
CA ARG A 287 4.57 9.12 15.49
C ARG A 287 3.16 9.59 15.17
N TYR A 288 2.23 8.65 15.01
CA TYR A 288 0.87 8.95 14.55
C TYR A 288 0.04 9.73 15.58
N ILE A 289 0.20 9.45 16.86
CA ILE A 289 -0.51 10.16 17.94
C ILE A 289 -0.20 11.66 17.95
N LYS A 290 0.96 12.06 17.44
CA LYS A 290 1.38 13.47 17.33
C LYS A 290 0.95 14.12 15.99
N HIS A 291 0.43 13.36 15.04
CA HIS A 291 0.13 13.86 13.69
C HIS A 291 -1.32 14.38 13.56
N PRO A 292 -1.51 15.66 13.27
CA PRO A 292 -2.84 16.24 13.07
C PRO A 292 -3.55 15.73 11.80
N GLU A 293 -2.84 15.17 10.83
CA GLU A 293 -3.39 14.71 9.55
C GLU A 293 -4.40 13.56 9.66
N LEU A 294 -4.38 12.80 10.75
CA LEU A 294 -5.34 11.73 10.99
C LEU A 294 -6.60 12.22 11.69
N ILE A 295 -6.67 13.52 11.92
CA ILE A 295 -7.82 14.19 12.50
C ILE A 295 -8.74 14.64 11.36
N ALA A 296 -10.00 14.20 11.37
CA ALA A 296 -10.93 14.51 10.30
C ALA A 296 -11.11 16.03 10.13
N PRO A 297 -11.05 16.55 8.87
CA PRO A 297 -11.29 17.97 8.61
C PRO A 297 -12.65 18.42 9.15
N GLY A 298 -12.68 19.62 9.74
CA GLY A 298 -13.92 20.25 10.23
C GLY A 298 -14.37 19.85 11.64
N ILE A 299 -13.73 18.83 12.24
CA ILE A 299 -13.90 18.56 13.66
C ILE A 299 -12.68 19.16 14.36
N ARG A 300 -12.89 20.00 15.38
CA ARG A 300 -11.80 20.35 16.31
C ARG A 300 -11.48 19.11 17.15
N ALA A 301 -10.92 18.13 16.51
CA ALA A 301 -10.67 16.78 17.02
C ALA A 301 -9.62 16.78 18.15
N GLY A 302 -8.87 17.86 18.30
CA GLY A 302 -8.03 18.09 19.46
C GLY A 302 -8.79 18.30 20.76
N THR A 303 -10.14 18.39 20.73
CA THR A 303 -10.95 18.61 21.93
C THR A 303 -11.83 17.39 22.25
N LYS A 304 -12.01 17.12 23.54
CA LYS A 304 -12.92 16.07 24.04
C LYS A 304 -14.35 16.28 23.55
N LEU A 305 -14.80 17.54 23.47
CA LEU A 305 -16.11 17.91 22.95
C LEU A 305 -16.24 17.57 21.47
N GLY A 306 -15.20 17.85 20.65
CA GLY A 306 -15.19 17.50 19.23
C GLY A 306 -15.29 15.99 19.01
N ALA A 307 -14.59 15.19 19.80
CA ALA A 307 -14.67 13.74 19.76
C ALA A 307 -16.06 13.22 20.19
N PHE A 308 -16.68 13.82 21.19
CA PHE A 308 -18.05 13.51 21.61
C PHE A 308 -19.07 13.84 20.51
N LEU A 309 -18.97 15.02 19.91
CA LEU A 309 -19.83 15.42 18.79
C LEU A 309 -19.67 14.50 17.58
N PHE A 310 -18.47 14.02 17.33
CA PHE A 310 -18.22 13.01 16.30
C PHE A 310 -18.97 11.70 16.59
N LEU A 311 -18.89 11.18 17.82
CA LEU A 311 -19.62 9.97 18.20
C LEU A 311 -21.14 10.17 18.09
N ALA A 312 -21.66 11.32 18.49
CA ALA A 312 -23.08 11.66 18.32
C ALA A 312 -23.45 11.69 16.81
N ARG A 313 -22.66 12.35 15.98
CA ARG A 313 -22.85 12.35 14.51
C ARG A 313 -22.86 10.95 13.92
N MET A 314 -21.96 10.07 14.37
CA MET A 314 -21.89 8.68 13.91
C MET A 314 -23.20 7.93 14.17
N LEU A 315 -23.89 8.16 15.31
CA LEU A 315 -25.17 7.53 15.61
C LEU A 315 -26.24 7.84 14.56
N PHE A 316 -26.28 9.08 14.09
CA PHE A 316 -27.24 9.55 13.08
C PHE A 316 -26.80 9.32 11.63
N THR A 317 -25.55 8.91 11.40
CA THR A 317 -25.05 8.61 10.05
C THR A 317 -25.64 7.28 9.57
N ARG A 318 -26.19 7.28 8.35
CA ARG A 318 -26.70 6.06 7.72
C ARG A 318 -25.52 5.22 7.20
N ALA A 319 -25.56 3.93 7.50
CA ALA A 319 -24.57 3.01 6.92
C ALA A 319 -24.79 2.87 5.40
N PRO A 320 -23.74 2.94 4.58
CA PRO A 320 -23.85 2.76 3.15
C PRO A 320 -24.22 1.32 2.78
N ASN A 321 -24.87 1.16 1.63
CA ASN A 321 -25.08 -0.14 1.01
C ASN A 321 -23.95 -0.40 0.01
N PHE A 322 -22.93 -1.11 0.47
CA PHE A 322 -21.73 -1.39 -0.33
C PHE A 322 -22.00 -2.21 -1.57
N ASP A 323 -22.84 -3.27 -1.47
CA ASP A 323 -23.11 -4.17 -2.58
C ASP A 323 -23.85 -3.46 -3.71
N ARG A 324 -24.77 -2.56 -3.35
CA ARG A 324 -25.44 -1.72 -4.34
C ARG A 324 -24.46 -0.79 -5.02
N TRP A 325 -23.63 -0.11 -4.23
CA TRP A 325 -22.66 0.84 -4.76
C TRP A 325 -21.64 0.18 -5.69
N GLU A 326 -21.11 -0.99 -5.32
CA GLU A 326 -20.18 -1.77 -6.15
C GLU A 326 -20.79 -2.19 -7.47
N ARG A 327 -22.04 -2.68 -7.46
CA ARG A 327 -22.75 -3.05 -8.70
C ARG A 327 -22.96 -1.87 -9.64
N GLU A 328 -23.16 -0.67 -9.10
CA GLU A 328 -23.43 0.54 -9.88
C GLU A 328 -22.15 1.20 -10.43
N HIS A 329 -20.99 1.04 -9.76
CA HIS A 329 -19.81 1.86 -10.00
C HIS A 329 -18.53 1.08 -10.30
N LEU A 330 -18.49 -0.22 -10.02
CA LEU A 330 -17.32 -1.05 -10.23
C LEU A 330 -17.56 -2.11 -11.29
N LEU A 331 -16.50 -2.85 -11.59
CA LEU A 331 -16.54 -3.97 -12.53
C LEU A 331 -17.62 -4.99 -12.16
N PRO A 332 -18.14 -5.73 -13.15
CA PRO A 332 -19.14 -6.77 -12.93
C PRO A 332 -18.78 -7.71 -11.77
N SER A 333 -19.78 -8.04 -10.98
CA SER A 333 -19.62 -9.00 -9.88
C SER A 333 -19.19 -10.35 -10.44
N LEU A 334 -18.25 -10.99 -9.77
CA LEU A 334 -17.88 -12.36 -10.09
C LEU A 334 -18.92 -13.34 -9.58
N ASN A 335 -19.07 -14.45 -10.27
CA ASN A 335 -19.78 -15.61 -9.74
C ASN A 335 -18.86 -16.31 -8.73
N ARG A 336 -19.28 -16.36 -7.47
CA ARG A 336 -18.53 -16.95 -6.35
C ARG A 336 -17.11 -16.35 -6.18
N PRO A 337 -17.01 -15.04 -5.87
CA PRO A 337 -15.73 -14.45 -5.52
C PRO A 337 -15.22 -15.04 -4.20
N LEU A 338 -13.89 -15.12 -4.05
CA LEU A 338 -13.23 -15.64 -2.85
C LEU A 338 -12.35 -14.54 -2.23
N LEU A 339 -12.23 -14.55 -0.91
CA LEU A 339 -11.16 -13.87 -0.21
C LEU A 339 -9.87 -14.70 -0.30
N ALA A 340 -8.70 -14.10 -0.07
CA ALA A 340 -7.44 -14.81 -0.27
C ALA A 340 -7.28 -16.01 0.68
N HIS A 341 -7.71 -15.89 1.94
CA HIS A 341 -7.68 -17.00 2.90
C HIS A 341 -8.67 -18.14 2.56
N GLU A 342 -9.66 -17.89 1.72
CA GLU A 342 -10.60 -18.90 1.21
C GLU A 342 -10.09 -19.57 -0.08
N ASN A 343 -9.07 -19.00 -0.71
CA ASN A 343 -8.53 -19.49 -1.98
C ASN A 343 -7.36 -20.44 -1.73
N THR A 344 -7.65 -21.75 -1.78
CA THR A 344 -6.64 -22.80 -1.54
C THR A 344 -5.46 -22.72 -2.53
N ALA A 345 -5.69 -22.32 -3.78
CA ALA A 345 -4.64 -22.16 -4.76
C ALA A 345 -3.71 -20.98 -4.41
N TRP A 346 -4.26 -19.86 -3.93
CA TRP A 346 -3.45 -18.74 -3.46
C TRP A 346 -2.65 -19.10 -2.22
N LEU A 347 -3.26 -19.79 -1.25
CA LEU A 347 -2.57 -20.24 -0.03
C LEU A 347 -1.39 -21.18 -0.37
N ALA A 348 -1.63 -22.18 -1.23
CA ALA A 348 -0.60 -23.11 -1.65
C ALA A 348 0.55 -22.39 -2.39
N HIS A 349 0.24 -21.42 -3.25
CA HIS A 349 1.23 -20.63 -3.95
C HIS A 349 2.06 -19.75 -2.99
N ALA A 350 1.40 -19.06 -2.06
CA ALA A 350 2.06 -18.24 -1.07
C ALA A 350 3.01 -19.06 -0.16
N GLN A 351 2.59 -20.27 0.22
CA GLN A 351 3.41 -21.20 1.00
C GLN A 351 4.58 -21.76 0.18
N ALA A 352 4.31 -22.23 -1.04
CA ALA A 352 5.33 -22.86 -1.90
C ALA A 352 6.44 -21.88 -2.30
N GLN A 353 6.10 -20.64 -2.53
CA GLN A 353 7.08 -19.62 -2.91
C GLN A 353 7.79 -18.98 -1.70
N ARG A 354 7.46 -19.38 -0.48
CA ARG A 354 8.01 -18.75 0.73
C ARG A 354 8.10 -17.23 0.56
N LEU A 355 6.97 -16.61 0.19
CA LEU A 355 6.93 -15.18 -0.17
C LEU A 355 7.37 -14.24 0.98
N TYR A 356 7.53 -14.80 2.17
CA TYR A 356 7.99 -14.15 3.38
C TYR A 356 9.51 -14.29 3.64
N LEU A 357 10.17 -15.20 2.93
CA LEU A 357 11.63 -15.37 3.02
C LEU A 357 12.26 -15.16 1.66
N LEU A 358 13.41 -14.54 1.61
CA LEU A 358 14.27 -14.65 0.44
C LEU A 358 14.90 -16.03 0.49
N ASP A 359 14.61 -16.82 -0.50
CA ASP A 359 15.35 -18.05 -0.73
C ASP A 359 16.64 -17.71 -1.48
N ASP A 360 17.71 -17.47 -0.75
CA ASP A 360 19.04 -17.24 -1.32
C ASP A 360 19.57 -18.50 -2.06
N SER A 361 18.90 -19.66 -1.87
CA SER A 361 19.22 -20.91 -2.55
C SER A 361 18.50 -21.09 -3.89
N ALA A 362 17.56 -20.24 -4.24
CA ALA A 362 16.98 -20.28 -5.58
C ALA A 362 18.07 -19.98 -6.60
N PRO A 363 18.37 -20.90 -7.54
CA PRO A 363 19.38 -20.62 -8.57
C PRO A 363 18.96 -19.35 -9.31
N ALA A 364 19.91 -18.42 -9.47
CA ALA A 364 19.70 -17.27 -10.34
C ALA A 364 19.11 -17.79 -11.65
N PRO A 365 18.09 -17.15 -12.23
CA PRO A 365 17.56 -17.57 -13.52
C PRO A 365 18.75 -17.70 -14.46
N SER A 366 18.97 -18.92 -14.97
CA SER A 366 20.07 -19.21 -15.88
C SER A 366 20.00 -18.18 -17.01
N ASP A 367 21.12 -17.55 -17.27
CA ASP A 367 21.32 -16.57 -18.34
C ASP A 367 21.16 -17.25 -19.70
N SER A 368 20.00 -17.79 -19.98
CA SER A 368 19.57 -18.29 -21.26
C SER A 368 18.67 -17.22 -21.87
N GLY A 369 19.31 -16.30 -22.57
CA GLY A 369 18.71 -15.23 -23.36
C GLY A 369 17.75 -15.72 -24.43
N LYS A 370 16.61 -16.24 -24.00
CA LYS A 370 15.41 -16.39 -24.81
C LYS A 370 14.22 -16.39 -23.84
N ARG A 371 13.55 -15.25 -23.74
CA ARG A 371 12.19 -15.21 -23.23
C ARG A 371 11.34 -16.08 -24.16
N VAL A 372 11.10 -17.31 -23.76
CA VAL A 372 10.08 -18.14 -24.42
C VAL A 372 8.75 -17.55 -24.03
N PRO A 373 7.87 -17.18 -24.97
CA PRO A 373 6.50 -16.80 -24.66
C PRO A 373 5.84 -18.01 -23.97
N GLN A 374 5.61 -17.94 -22.67
CA GLN A 374 4.86 -18.97 -21.99
C GLN A 374 3.40 -18.89 -22.42
N GLY A 375 2.99 -19.91 -23.15
CA GLY A 375 1.67 -20.46 -23.17
C GLY A 375 0.60 -19.65 -23.84
N ALA A 376 0.24 -20.09 -25.03
CA ALA A 376 -1.05 -19.82 -25.63
C ALA A 376 -2.18 -19.96 -24.60
N LEU A 377 -3.00 -18.93 -24.51
CA LEU A 377 -4.28 -18.97 -23.84
C LEU A 377 -5.08 -20.16 -24.44
N HIS A 378 -5.35 -21.15 -23.61
CA HIS A 378 -6.39 -22.11 -23.98
C HIS A 378 -7.74 -21.35 -24.04
N PRO A 379 -8.52 -21.52 -25.08
CA PRO A 379 -9.82 -20.88 -25.16
C PRO A 379 -10.70 -21.44 -24.05
N ILE A 380 -11.31 -20.54 -23.31
CA ILE A 380 -12.34 -20.87 -22.34
C ILE A 380 -13.60 -21.18 -23.16
N SER A 381 -13.97 -22.45 -23.20
CA SER A 381 -15.30 -22.91 -23.61
C SER A 381 -16.32 -22.70 -22.48
#